data_f71f2db102a40afcfe9e7fa50ee3d394
#
_entry.id   f71f2db102a40afcfe9e7fa50ee3d394
#
_cell.length_a   1.000
_cell.length_b   1.000
_cell.length_c   1.000
_cell.angle_alpha   90.00
_cell.angle_beta   90.00
_cell.angle_gamma   90.00
#
_symmetry.space_group_name_H-M   'P 1'
#
loop_
_entity.id
_entity.type
_entity.pdbx_description
1 polymer ?
#
loop_
_entity_poly.entity_id
_entity_poly.type
_entity_poly.pdbx_seq_one_letter_code
_entity_poly.pdbx_strand_id
1 'polypeptide(L)'
;MMAKEGAIEMLVDLLASDHELIQRQAAKALANLGVNSDNKRKIALAGGIPKLIRLASVHQISVKIEAIAALANLAVSGKHGSQHEGNKS
;
A
#
# COMPACT_ATOMS: atom_id res chain seq x y z
N MET A 1 12.50 -0.86 -5.83
CA MET A 1 13.08 -0.29 -4.60
C MET A 1 12.70 -1.12 -3.40
N MET A 2 13.67 -1.42 -2.55
CA MET A 2 13.44 -2.17 -1.32
C MET A 2 13.36 -1.21 -0.16
N ALA A 3 12.40 -1.43 0.73
CA ALA A 3 12.30 -0.62 1.94
C ALA A 3 13.37 -1.03 2.92
N LYS A 4 13.85 -0.06 3.70
CA LYS A 4 14.74 -0.36 4.81
C LYS A 4 14.00 -1.20 5.83
N GLU A 5 14.77 -1.97 6.60
CA GLU A 5 14.22 -2.81 7.64
C GLU A 5 13.43 -1.96 8.63
N GLY A 6 12.20 -2.35 8.91
CA GLY A 6 11.33 -1.63 9.83
C GLY A 6 10.58 -0.46 9.23
N ALA A 7 10.93 -0.03 8.01
CA ALA A 7 10.29 1.13 7.42
C ALA A 7 8.82 0.87 7.11
N ILE A 8 8.50 -0.32 6.61
CA ILE A 8 7.13 -0.65 6.25
C ILE A 8 6.25 -0.71 7.49
N GLU A 9 6.75 -1.35 8.55
CA GLU A 9 5.99 -1.41 9.80
C GLU A 9 5.70 -0.02 10.35
N MET A 10 6.68 0.87 10.29
CA MET A 10 6.49 2.24 10.75
C MET A 10 5.44 2.96 9.91
N LEU A 11 5.51 2.81 8.59
CA LEU A 11 4.54 3.45 7.71
C LEU A 11 3.13 2.93 7.95
N VAL A 12 3.00 1.61 8.16
CA VAL A 12 1.70 1.02 8.46
C VAL A 12 1.15 1.59 9.77
N ASP A 13 2.01 1.76 10.78
CA ASP A 13 1.57 2.37 12.04
C ASP A 13 1.11 3.81 11.84
N LEU A 14 1.79 4.55 10.98
CA LEU A 14 1.44 5.95 10.73
C LEU A 14 0.10 6.10 10.01
N LEU A 15 -0.40 5.04 9.37
CA LEU A 15 -1.74 5.07 8.78
C LEU A 15 -2.82 5.30 9.84
N ALA A 16 -2.54 4.97 11.09
CA ALA A 16 -3.49 5.17 12.19
C ALA A 16 -3.37 6.54 12.84
N SER A 17 -2.51 7.41 12.33
CA SER A 17 -2.32 8.75 12.88
C SER A 17 -3.62 9.56 12.80
N ASP A 18 -3.80 10.50 13.73
CA ASP A 18 -4.92 11.42 13.70
C ASP A 18 -4.70 12.58 12.73
N HIS A 19 -3.50 12.71 12.18
CA HIS A 19 -3.16 13.84 11.32
C HIS A 19 -3.32 13.44 9.86
N GLU A 20 -4.17 14.18 9.16
CA GLU A 20 -4.45 13.89 7.74
C GLU A 20 -3.19 13.87 6.89
N LEU A 21 -2.30 14.84 7.10
CA LEU A 21 -1.08 14.91 6.31
C LEU A 21 -0.22 13.67 6.51
N ILE A 22 -0.11 13.20 7.75
CA ILE A 22 0.69 12.01 8.04
C ILE A 22 0.05 10.78 7.40
N GLN A 23 -1.27 10.65 7.53
CA GLN A 23 -1.98 9.54 6.91
C GLN A 23 -1.75 9.52 5.39
N ARG A 24 -1.86 10.69 4.77
CA ARG A 24 -1.71 10.80 3.32
C ARG A 24 -0.30 10.43 2.88
N GLN A 25 0.71 10.96 3.59
CA GLN A 25 2.09 10.68 3.22
C GLN A 25 2.44 9.21 3.45
N ALA A 26 1.96 8.62 4.53
CA ALA A 26 2.20 7.20 4.79
C ALA A 26 1.55 6.33 3.72
N ALA A 27 0.31 6.63 3.35
CA ALA A 27 -0.38 5.88 2.31
C ALA A 27 0.32 6.03 0.97
N LYS A 28 0.77 7.23 0.65
CA LYS A 28 1.50 7.47 -0.60
C LYS A 28 2.81 6.68 -0.63
N ALA A 29 3.54 6.67 0.48
CA ALA A 29 4.80 5.93 0.55
C ALA A 29 4.53 4.44 0.37
N LEU A 30 3.49 3.92 1.01
CA LEU A 30 3.13 2.51 0.86
C LEU A 30 2.70 2.18 -0.56
N ALA A 31 2.01 3.12 -1.23
CA ALA A 31 1.63 2.93 -2.62
C ALA A 31 2.87 2.78 -3.49
N ASN A 32 3.87 3.63 -3.27
CA ASN A 32 5.11 3.57 -4.05
C ASN A 32 5.91 2.31 -3.77
N LEU A 33 5.99 1.91 -2.50
CA LEU A 33 6.71 0.70 -2.12
C LEU A 33 5.97 -0.55 -2.58
N GLY A 34 4.65 -0.48 -2.69
CA GLY A 34 3.81 -1.62 -2.99
C GLY A 34 3.90 -2.14 -4.41
N VAL A 35 4.66 -1.48 -5.29
CA VAL A 35 4.89 -2.02 -6.64
C VAL A 35 5.91 -3.16 -6.62
N ASN A 36 6.71 -3.25 -5.58
CA ASN A 36 7.73 -4.30 -5.43
C ASN A 36 7.11 -5.51 -4.72
N SER A 37 7.35 -6.72 -5.26
CA SER A 37 6.73 -7.94 -4.73
C SER A 37 7.07 -8.20 -3.27
N ASP A 38 8.33 -8.01 -2.89
CA ASP A 38 8.73 -8.22 -1.51
C ASP A 38 8.06 -7.23 -0.58
N ASN A 39 7.94 -5.99 -1.01
CA ASN A 39 7.27 -4.96 -0.21
C ASN A 39 5.79 -5.25 -0.06
N LYS A 40 5.13 -5.74 -1.14
CA LYS A 40 3.72 -6.13 -1.04
C LYS A 40 3.49 -7.13 0.09
N ARG A 41 4.35 -8.14 0.15
CA ARG A 41 4.23 -9.16 1.18
C ARG A 41 4.45 -8.56 2.57
N LYS A 42 5.45 -7.70 2.70
CA LYS A 42 5.75 -7.08 3.99
C LYS A 42 4.61 -6.18 4.45
N ILE A 43 4.00 -5.43 3.53
CA ILE A 43 2.87 -4.57 3.86
C ILE A 43 1.69 -5.42 4.33
N ALA A 44 1.40 -6.52 3.63
CA ALA A 44 0.33 -7.40 4.03
C ALA A 44 0.58 -8.01 5.40
N LEU A 45 1.81 -8.49 5.64
CA LEU A 45 2.16 -9.10 6.92
C LEU A 45 2.12 -8.11 8.07
N ALA A 46 2.38 -6.84 7.80
CA ALA A 46 2.34 -5.79 8.82
C ALA A 46 0.91 -5.31 9.10
N GLY A 47 -0.08 -5.86 8.42
CA GLY A 47 -1.46 -5.45 8.63
C GLY A 47 -1.85 -4.19 7.89
N GLY A 48 -1.13 -3.86 6.81
CA GLY A 48 -1.38 -2.62 6.07
C GLY A 48 -2.68 -2.62 5.29
N ILE A 49 -3.10 -3.79 4.79
CA ILE A 49 -4.26 -3.83 3.92
C ILE A 49 -5.54 -3.38 4.63
N PRO A 50 -5.90 -3.94 5.82
CA PRO A 50 -7.10 -3.46 6.50
C PRO A 50 -7.02 -1.99 6.90
N LYS A 51 -5.83 -1.49 7.22
CA LYS A 51 -5.67 -0.08 7.57
C LYS A 51 -5.87 0.82 6.35
N LEU A 52 -5.38 0.38 5.19
CA LEU A 52 -5.59 1.14 3.94
C LEU A 52 -7.07 1.11 3.54
N ILE A 53 -7.75 0.00 3.75
CA ILE A 53 -9.18 -0.09 3.46
C ILE A 53 -9.94 0.92 4.32
N ARG A 54 -9.56 1.05 5.60
CA ARG A 54 -10.18 2.02 6.48
C ARG A 54 -9.97 3.44 5.95
N LEU A 55 -8.75 3.76 5.52
CA LEU A 55 -8.47 5.08 5.00
C LEU A 55 -9.19 5.37 3.68
N ALA A 56 -9.47 4.33 2.90
CA ALA A 56 -10.22 4.49 1.67
C ALA A 56 -11.67 4.87 1.93
N SER A 57 -12.13 4.76 3.17
CA SER A 57 -13.50 5.08 3.58
C SER A 57 -13.61 6.43 4.29
N VAL A 58 -12.49 7.15 4.50
CA VAL A 58 -12.54 8.42 5.22
C VAL A 58 -13.07 9.54 4.33
N HIS A 59 -13.37 10.68 4.97
CA HIS A 59 -13.95 11.82 4.26
C HIS A 59 -12.94 12.62 3.46
N GLN A 60 -11.69 12.65 3.91
CA GLN A 60 -10.67 13.45 3.24
C GLN A 60 -10.30 12.81 1.92
N ILE A 61 -10.64 13.48 0.83
CA ILE A 61 -10.43 12.94 -0.50
C ILE A 61 -8.96 12.68 -0.79
N SER A 62 -8.08 13.56 -0.32
CA SER A 62 -6.65 13.40 -0.57
C SER A 62 -6.11 12.12 0.06
N VAL A 63 -6.58 11.79 1.26
CA VAL A 63 -6.18 10.54 1.93
C VAL A 63 -6.78 9.35 1.20
N LYS A 64 -8.07 9.45 0.86
CA LYS A 64 -8.78 8.36 0.17
C LYS A 64 -8.09 8.00 -1.14
N ILE A 65 -7.68 9.00 -1.91
CA ILE A 65 -7.03 8.75 -3.19
C ILE A 65 -5.73 7.97 -2.99
N GLU A 66 -4.93 8.36 -2.02
CA GLU A 66 -3.66 7.67 -1.79
C GLU A 66 -3.89 6.25 -1.27
N ALA A 67 -4.88 6.07 -0.40
CA ALA A 67 -5.19 4.73 0.10
C ALA A 67 -5.66 3.80 -1.02
N ILE A 68 -6.50 4.32 -1.91
CA ILE A 68 -6.98 3.54 -3.05
C ILE A 68 -5.83 3.20 -3.98
N ALA A 69 -4.91 4.17 -4.22
CA ALA A 69 -3.75 3.92 -5.05
C ALA A 69 -2.87 2.81 -4.45
N ALA A 70 -2.68 2.84 -3.14
CA ALA A 70 -1.89 1.81 -2.47
C ALA A 70 -2.55 0.44 -2.60
N LEU A 71 -3.87 0.38 -2.38
CA LEU A 71 -4.59 -0.88 -2.51
C LEU A 71 -4.55 -1.40 -3.93
N ALA A 72 -4.65 -0.52 -4.93
CA ALA A 72 -4.57 -0.94 -6.32
C ALA A 72 -3.21 -1.53 -6.63
N ASN A 73 -2.14 -0.90 -6.16
CA ASN A 73 -0.80 -1.42 -6.38
C ASN A 73 -0.59 -2.77 -5.70
N LEU A 74 -1.15 -2.92 -4.50
CA LEU A 74 -1.02 -4.17 -3.76
C LEU A 74 -1.82 -5.31 -4.41
N ALA A 75 -2.88 -4.96 -5.13
CA ALA A 75 -3.71 -5.96 -5.78
C ALA A 75 -3.10 -6.48 -7.08
N VAL A 76 -2.15 -5.75 -7.66
CA VAL A 76 -1.52 -6.16 -8.90
C VAL A 76 -0.54 -7.29 -8.62
N SER A 77 -0.56 -8.32 -9.47
CA SER A 77 0.40 -9.43 -9.35
C SER A 77 1.81 -8.91 -9.58
N GLY A 78 2.73 -9.34 -8.78
CA GLY A 78 4.11 -8.96 -8.92
C GLY A 78 4.80 -9.56 -10.13
N LYS A 79 4.13 -10.49 -10.77
CA LYS A 79 4.69 -11.09 -12.00
C LYS A 79 4.02 -10.54 -13.18
N HIS A 80 4.21 -10.26 -13.89
CA HIS A 80 3.38 -9.76 -14.88
C HIS A 80 3.13 -10.54 -15.93
N GLY A 81 2.93 -10.79 -15.65
CA GLY A 81 2.70 -11.31 -16.17
C GLY A 81 2.25 -11.98 -16.22
N SER A 82 2.33 -12.25 -15.98
CA SER A 82 2.02 -12.96 -16.12
C SER A 82 1.42 -13.34 -16.36
N GLN A 83 1.48 -13.25 -16.57
CA GLN A 83 0.99 -13.54 -16.84
C GLN A 83 0.38 -13.83 -17.17
N HIS A 84 0.54 -13.71 -17.54
CA HIS A 84 -0.11 -14.02 -17.90
C HIS A 84 -0.52 -14.46 -18.22
N GLU A 85 -0.26 -14.55 -18.47
CA GLU A 85 -0.65 -15.00 -18.81
C GLU A 85 -1.15 -15.49 -18.98
N GLY A 86 -1.05 -15.46 -19.20
CA GLY A 86 -1.50 -15.89 -19.46
C GLY A 86 -1.76 -16.15 -19.64
N ASN A 87 -1.60 -16.02 -19.87
CA ASN A 87 -1.92 -16.22 -20.13
C ASN A 87 -2.11 -16.48 -20.36
N LYS A 88 -1.82 -16.48 -20.54
CA LYS A 88 -2.08 -16.78 -20.98
C LYS A 88 -2.38 -17.18 -21.01
N SER A 89 -2.08 -17.03 -21.16
CA SER A 89 -2.53 -17.32 -21.17
C SER A 89 -2.94 -17.53 -21.10
#